data_d44e6edebf4842e9c6b139e7614f23fd
#
_entry.id   d44e6edebf4842e9c6b139e7614f23fd
#
_cell.length_a   1.000
_cell.length_b   1.000
_cell.length_c   1.000
_cell.angle_alpha   90.00
_cell.angle_beta   90.00
_cell.angle_gamma   90.00
#
_symmetry.space_group_name_H-M   'P 1'
#
loop_
_entity.id
_entity.type
_entity.pdbx_description
1 polymer ?
#
loop_
_entity_poly.entity_id
_entity_poly.type
_entity_poly.pdbx_seq_one_letter_code
_entity_poly.pdbx_strand_id
1 'polypeptide(L)'
;FYFNLTHLISNYIENKNYEQTKTLLENFNKEDEIYYWYKLKKLAQIIDDEESSKQSLFYIEKKFKEYSNPSTKIIYDMANIYKRNKEFKKSIKYYSLLLKQLNGNSDAYADVLYKRGSSYERIGDYKSSDKDLLKSLSIKPNSPYVLNYLGYGWLERGHKIQDAISMLDKAYNQKKNDPFIIDSVGWGYYLIGDFVNAEIFLKKAIELMPNDPIVNDHYGDVLWKLNRKIQAQYYWQSVLNSEESEIDMKKNASKKLLQGLDES
;
A
#
# COMPACT_ATOMS: atom_id res chain seq x y z
N PHE A 1 -1.65 -2.68 32.46
CA PHE A 1 -3.09 -2.43 32.31
C PHE A 1 -3.46 -2.07 30.86
N TYR A 2 -2.94 -1.00 30.30
CA TYR A 2 -3.29 -0.52 28.95
C TYR A 2 -2.97 -1.53 27.83
N PHE A 3 -1.89 -2.32 27.94
CA PHE A 3 -1.56 -3.34 26.95
C PHE A 3 -2.67 -4.38 26.77
N ASN A 4 -3.19 -4.95 27.89
CA ASN A 4 -4.29 -5.92 27.84
C ASN A 4 -5.58 -5.28 27.32
N LEU A 5 -5.83 -4.00 27.68
CA LEU A 5 -7.00 -3.25 27.23
C LEU A 5 -6.98 -3.01 25.73
N THR A 6 -5.83 -2.67 25.15
CA THR A 6 -5.70 -2.48 23.69
C THR A 6 -5.93 -3.76 22.89
N HIS A 7 -5.53 -4.93 23.41
CA HIS A 7 -5.82 -6.22 22.80
C HIS A 7 -7.31 -6.54 22.82
N LEU A 8 -7.97 -6.31 23.96
CA LEU A 8 -9.41 -6.54 24.10
C LEU A 8 -10.22 -5.63 23.16
N ILE A 9 -9.85 -4.35 23.09
CA ILE A 9 -10.45 -3.38 22.17
C ILE A 9 -10.30 -3.83 20.71
N SER A 10 -9.12 -4.33 20.30
CA SER A 10 -8.90 -4.82 18.93
C SER A 10 -9.81 -6.00 18.62
N ASN A 11 -9.92 -6.96 19.53
CA ASN A 11 -10.82 -8.11 19.38
C ASN A 11 -12.30 -7.68 19.27
N TYR A 12 -12.76 -6.75 20.10
CA TYR A 12 -14.14 -6.25 20.03
C TYR A 12 -14.43 -5.51 18.70
N ILE A 13 -13.49 -4.76 18.17
CA ILE A 13 -13.64 -4.11 16.86
C ILE A 13 -13.73 -5.15 15.73
N GLU A 14 -12.87 -6.17 15.74
CA GLU A 14 -12.90 -7.27 14.75
C GLU A 14 -14.24 -8.01 14.76
N ASN A 15 -14.86 -8.13 15.95
CA ASN A 15 -16.18 -8.73 16.11
C ASN A 15 -17.34 -7.73 16.00
N LYS A 16 -17.08 -6.48 15.60
CA LYS A 16 -18.06 -5.38 15.47
C LYS A 16 -18.83 -5.06 16.74
N ASN A 17 -18.26 -5.35 17.90
CA ASN A 17 -18.84 -5.04 19.23
C ASN A 17 -18.54 -3.59 19.62
N TYR A 18 -19.11 -2.63 18.90
CA TYR A 18 -18.73 -1.21 18.99
C TYR A 18 -19.14 -0.56 20.32
N GLU A 19 -20.27 -0.94 20.91
CA GLU A 19 -20.72 -0.38 22.19
C GLU A 19 -19.76 -0.76 23.34
N GLN A 20 -19.36 -2.03 23.41
CA GLN A 20 -18.36 -2.49 24.38
C GLN A 20 -17.00 -1.83 24.11
N THR A 21 -16.65 -1.65 22.84
CA THR A 21 -15.43 -0.94 22.45
C THR A 21 -15.45 0.51 22.95
N LYS A 22 -16.54 1.25 22.71
CA LYS A 22 -16.69 2.65 23.16
C LYS A 22 -16.55 2.75 24.67
N THR A 23 -17.20 1.87 25.43
CA THR A 23 -17.11 1.81 26.90
C THR A 23 -15.66 1.59 27.38
N LEU A 24 -14.93 0.64 26.77
CA LEU A 24 -13.54 0.41 27.13
C LEU A 24 -12.63 1.60 26.79
N LEU A 25 -12.91 2.29 25.70
CA LEU A 25 -12.15 3.47 25.26
C LEU A 25 -12.31 4.66 26.24
N GLU A 26 -13.31 4.70 27.10
CA GLU A 26 -13.46 5.72 28.13
C GLU A 26 -12.31 5.73 29.15
N ASN A 27 -11.63 4.59 29.35
CA ASN A 27 -10.47 4.50 30.24
C ASN A 27 -9.25 5.31 29.75
N PHE A 28 -9.24 5.73 28.47
CA PHE A 28 -8.16 6.54 27.93
C PHE A 28 -8.51 8.03 28.00
N ASN A 29 -7.81 8.76 28.84
CA ASN A 29 -8.01 10.20 29.07
C ASN A 29 -6.93 11.05 28.38
N LYS A 30 -7.10 12.37 28.41
CA LYS A 30 -6.19 13.33 27.75
C LYS A 30 -4.81 13.45 28.43
N GLU A 31 -4.62 12.96 29.64
CA GLU A 31 -3.36 13.05 30.37
C GLU A 31 -2.26 12.19 29.73
N ASP A 32 -2.64 11.08 29.12
CA ASP A 32 -1.73 10.26 28.33
C ASP A 32 -1.99 10.50 26.82
N GLU A 33 -1.19 11.36 26.22
CA GLU A 33 -1.31 11.79 24.82
C GLU A 33 -1.38 10.60 23.84
N ILE A 34 -0.55 9.57 24.05
CA ILE A 34 -0.42 8.42 23.14
C ILE A 34 -1.64 7.52 23.21
N TYR A 35 -2.11 7.21 24.43
CA TYR A 35 -3.30 6.37 24.60
C TYR A 35 -4.58 7.14 24.26
N TYR A 36 -4.63 8.44 24.53
CA TYR A 36 -5.75 9.26 24.08
C TYR A 36 -5.81 9.32 22.53
N TRP A 37 -4.67 9.45 21.87
CA TRP A 37 -4.60 9.37 20.40
C TRP A 37 -5.02 7.99 19.89
N TYR A 38 -4.63 6.90 20.58
CA TYR A 38 -5.12 5.55 20.29
C TYR A 38 -6.65 5.47 20.34
N LYS A 39 -7.28 6.01 21.41
CA LYS A 39 -8.74 6.12 21.52
C LYS A 39 -9.36 6.82 20.31
N LEU A 40 -8.84 7.98 19.93
CA LEU A 40 -9.37 8.75 18.81
C LEU A 40 -9.28 7.99 17.47
N LYS A 41 -8.18 7.28 17.25
CA LYS A 41 -8.04 6.41 16.06
C LYS A 41 -9.04 5.25 16.05
N LYS A 42 -9.31 4.66 17.20
CA LYS A 42 -10.28 3.56 17.29
C LYS A 42 -11.73 4.06 17.11
N LEU A 43 -12.05 5.23 17.63
CA LEU A 43 -13.35 5.88 17.33
C LEU A 43 -13.48 6.22 15.84
N ALA A 44 -12.42 6.73 15.22
CA ALA A 44 -12.41 6.98 13.77
C ALA A 44 -12.59 5.69 12.96
N GLN A 45 -12.02 4.57 13.41
CA GLN A 45 -12.23 3.25 12.77
C GLN A 45 -13.69 2.81 12.88
N ILE A 46 -14.33 2.97 14.02
CA ILE A 46 -15.76 2.66 14.19
C ILE A 46 -16.62 3.52 13.26
N ILE A 47 -16.33 4.81 13.16
CA ILE A 47 -17.03 5.72 12.22
C ILE A 47 -16.82 5.28 10.75
N ASP A 48 -15.64 4.78 10.40
CA ASP A 48 -15.37 4.24 9.06
C ASP A 48 -16.29 3.05 8.75
N ASP A 49 -16.41 2.13 9.72
CA ASP A 49 -17.22 0.92 9.59
C ASP A 49 -18.74 1.19 9.63
N GLU A 50 -19.21 2.14 10.46
CA GLU A 50 -20.64 2.44 10.67
C GLU A 50 -21.19 3.48 9.67
N GLU A 51 -20.35 4.41 9.18
CA GLU A 51 -20.79 5.53 8.36
C GLU A 51 -20.04 5.59 7.02
N SER A 52 -18.78 6.08 7.03
CA SER A 52 -17.93 6.17 5.85
C SER A 52 -16.50 6.63 6.16
N SER A 53 -15.55 6.30 5.27
CA SER A 53 -14.17 6.79 5.34
C SER A 53 -14.06 8.32 5.31
N LYS A 54 -15.02 9.00 4.68
CA LYS A 54 -15.07 10.47 4.64
C LYS A 54 -15.41 11.05 6.01
N GLN A 55 -16.38 10.48 6.72
CA GLN A 55 -16.76 10.90 8.07
C GLN A 55 -15.67 10.58 9.09
N SER A 56 -15.07 9.39 8.97
CA SER A 56 -13.92 8.98 9.75
C SER A 56 -12.75 9.98 9.62
N LEU A 57 -12.39 10.33 8.38
CA LEU A 57 -11.32 11.30 8.12
C LEU A 57 -11.67 12.68 8.70
N PHE A 58 -12.89 13.16 8.50
CA PHE A 58 -13.35 14.44 9.06
C PHE A 58 -13.24 14.47 10.59
N TYR A 59 -13.68 13.38 11.26
CA TYR A 59 -13.59 13.25 12.71
C TYR A 59 -12.14 13.33 13.18
N ILE A 60 -11.24 12.52 12.63
CA ILE A 60 -9.85 12.46 13.09
C ILE A 60 -9.08 13.76 12.77
N GLU A 61 -9.36 14.43 11.65
CA GLU A 61 -8.79 15.74 11.33
C GLU A 61 -9.22 16.81 12.34
N LYS A 62 -10.49 16.83 12.73
CA LYS A 62 -11.00 17.74 13.76
C LYS A 62 -10.29 17.51 15.08
N LYS A 63 -10.14 16.25 15.49
CA LYS A 63 -9.43 15.88 16.72
C LYS A 63 -7.94 16.18 16.68
N PHE A 64 -7.28 15.95 15.55
CA PHE A 64 -5.87 16.28 15.36
C PHE A 64 -5.60 17.79 15.52
N LYS A 65 -6.51 18.66 15.11
CA LYS A 65 -6.37 20.12 15.27
C LYS A 65 -6.42 20.59 16.73
N GLU A 66 -6.89 19.77 17.66
CA GLU A 66 -6.88 20.07 19.08
C GLU A 66 -5.46 19.99 19.69
N TYR A 67 -4.50 19.35 18.99
CA TYR A 67 -3.10 19.26 19.42
C TYR A 67 -2.32 20.48 18.92
N SER A 68 -1.83 21.29 19.85
CA SER A 68 -0.98 22.45 19.53
C SER A 68 0.44 22.05 19.13
N ASN A 69 0.97 20.96 19.72
CA ASN A 69 2.31 20.42 19.45
C ASN A 69 2.30 18.89 19.52
N PRO A 70 1.73 18.21 18.51
CA PRO A 70 1.60 16.75 18.54
C PRO A 70 2.98 16.07 18.48
N SER A 71 3.11 14.95 19.21
CA SER A 71 4.33 14.13 19.17
C SER A 71 4.60 13.58 17.78
N THR A 72 5.87 13.20 17.52
CA THR A 72 6.29 12.59 16.23
C THR A 72 5.45 11.37 15.86
N LYS A 73 5.03 10.58 16.85
CA LYS A 73 4.15 9.42 16.65
C LYS A 73 2.76 9.83 16.14
N ILE A 74 2.17 10.86 16.69
CA ILE A 74 0.85 11.36 16.27
C ILE A 74 0.93 11.93 14.85
N ILE A 75 1.99 12.71 14.56
CA ILE A 75 2.24 13.24 13.20
C ILE A 75 2.40 12.10 12.20
N TYR A 76 3.16 11.04 12.56
CA TYR A 76 3.35 9.87 11.72
C TYR A 76 2.04 9.12 11.45
N ASP A 77 1.25 8.88 12.49
CA ASP A 77 -0.06 8.23 12.36
C ASP A 77 -0.99 9.05 11.45
N MET A 78 -1.03 10.37 11.64
CA MET A 78 -1.87 11.25 10.81
C MET A 78 -1.40 11.27 9.35
N ALA A 79 -0.10 11.27 9.09
CA ALA A 79 0.45 11.15 7.73
C ALA A 79 0.02 9.83 7.06
N ASN A 80 0.02 8.72 7.81
CA ASN A 80 -0.46 7.42 7.31
C ASN A 80 -1.98 7.42 7.08
N ILE A 81 -2.76 8.07 7.94
CA ILE A 81 -4.22 8.22 7.77
C ILE A 81 -4.51 8.97 6.46
N TYR A 82 -3.84 10.10 6.22
CA TYR A 82 -3.98 10.82 4.95
C TYR A 82 -3.60 9.95 3.74
N LYS A 83 -2.50 9.20 3.83
CA LYS A 83 -2.08 8.30 2.74
C LYS A 83 -3.13 7.24 2.43
N ARG A 84 -3.70 6.58 3.44
CA ARG A 84 -4.77 5.58 3.25
C ARG A 84 -6.03 6.17 2.61
N ASN A 85 -6.37 7.40 2.98
CA ASN A 85 -7.49 8.15 2.41
C ASN A 85 -7.17 8.80 1.05
N LYS A 86 -6.06 8.41 0.39
CA LYS A 86 -5.61 8.97 -0.91
C LYS A 86 -5.35 10.49 -0.89
N GLU A 87 -5.28 11.11 0.28
CA GLU A 87 -4.94 12.53 0.51
C GLU A 87 -3.42 12.73 0.44
N PHE A 88 -2.81 12.35 -0.69
CA PHE A 88 -1.35 12.25 -0.83
C PHE A 88 -0.60 13.56 -0.58
N LYS A 89 -1.14 14.72 -1.01
CA LYS A 89 -0.52 16.02 -0.75
C LYS A 89 -0.43 16.33 0.74
N LYS A 90 -1.46 15.99 1.50
CA LYS A 90 -1.44 16.15 2.97
C LYS A 90 -0.45 15.17 3.60
N SER A 91 -0.42 13.91 3.18
CA SER A 91 0.52 12.93 3.71
C SER A 91 1.98 13.36 3.47
N ILE A 92 2.32 13.85 2.28
CA ILE A 92 3.64 14.40 1.94
C ILE A 92 4.03 15.56 2.88
N LYS A 93 3.08 16.47 3.15
CA LYS A 93 3.31 17.58 4.08
C LYS A 93 3.73 17.08 5.48
N TYR A 94 2.99 16.12 6.03
CA TYR A 94 3.25 15.62 7.38
C TYR A 94 4.47 14.72 7.46
N TYR A 95 4.75 13.88 6.46
CA TYR A 95 6.04 13.17 6.37
C TYR A 95 7.21 14.13 6.26
N SER A 96 7.06 15.26 5.56
CA SER A 96 8.11 16.28 5.46
C SER A 96 8.38 17.00 6.79
N LEU A 97 7.35 17.18 7.63
CA LEU A 97 7.53 17.68 9.00
C LEU A 97 8.32 16.68 9.86
N LEU A 98 7.99 15.39 9.77
CA LEU A 98 8.71 14.33 10.49
C LEU A 98 10.19 14.26 10.11
N LEU A 99 10.50 14.31 8.81
CA LEU A 99 11.88 14.24 8.33
C LEU A 99 12.76 15.40 8.83
N LYS A 100 12.18 16.54 9.22
CA LYS A 100 12.90 17.64 9.85
C LYS A 100 13.26 17.37 11.31
N GLN A 101 12.54 16.46 11.97
CA GLN A 101 12.69 16.15 13.39
C GLN A 101 13.50 14.87 13.64
N LEU A 102 13.61 14.00 12.62
CA LEU A 102 14.30 12.72 12.73
C LEU A 102 15.79 12.84 12.39
N ASN A 103 16.60 11.97 13.02
CA ASN A 103 18.00 11.82 12.62
C ASN A 103 18.07 11.26 11.19
N GLY A 104 18.74 11.99 10.28
CA GLY A 104 18.80 11.72 8.84
C GLY A 104 19.46 10.39 8.42
N ASN A 105 20.06 9.66 9.36
CA ASN A 105 20.65 8.32 9.12
C ASN A 105 19.96 7.22 9.93
N SER A 106 18.84 7.50 10.56
CA SER A 106 18.08 6.50 11.32
C SER A 106 17.19 5.64 10.44
N ASP A 107 16.89 4.43 10.91
CA ASP A 107 15.91 3.54 10.27
C ASP A 107 14.54 4.21 10.13
N ALA A 108 14.11 4.93 11.17
CA ALA A 108 12.85 5.69 11.14
C ALA A 108 12.84 6.76 10.03
N TYR A 109 13.97 7.44 9.81
CA TYR A 109 14.10 8.41 8.72
C TYR A 109 13.96 7.71 7.35
N ALA A 110 14.62 6.55 7.16
CA ALA A 110 14.51 5.77 5.94
C ALA A 110 13.08 5.30 5.67
N ASP A 111 12.36 4.84 6.71
CA ASP A 111 10.97 4.38 6.60
C ASP A 111 10.02 5.54 6.23
N VAL A 112 10.23 6.73 6.80
CA VAL A 112 9.44 7.92 6.45
C VAL A 112 9.73 8.38 5.02
N LEU A 113 10.99 8.32 4.56
CA LEU A 113 11.35 8.57 3.16
C LEU A 113 10.62 7.63 2.20
N TYR A 114 10.60 6.32 2.49
CA TYR A 114 9.85 5.34 1.71
C TYR A 114 8.37 5.71 1.60
N LYS A 115 7.73 6.04 2.73
CA LYS A 115 6.30 6.42 2.75
C LYS A 115 6.04 7.72 2.01
N ARG A 116 6.91 8.74 2.13
CA ARG A 116 6.78 9.99 1.40
C ARG A 116 7.05 9.80 -0.09
N GLY A 117 8.07 9.03 -0.46
CA GLY A 117 8.38 8.67 -1.84
C GLY A 117 7.21 7.98 -2.53
N SER A 118 6.59 7.00 -1.84
CA SER A 118 5.39 6.36 -2.38
C SER A 118 4.18 7.31 -2.52
N SER A 119 4.08 8.36 -1.70
CA SER A 119 3.03 9.37 -1.84
C SER A 119 3.33 10.35 -2.99
N TYR A 120 4.60 10.67 -3.25
CA TYR A 120 5.01 11.45 -4.42
C TYR A 120 4.70 10.72 -5.73
N GLU A 121 4.95 9.42 -5.78
CA GLU A 121 4.64 8.61 -6.96
C GLU A 121 3.13 8.65 -7.27
N ARG A 122 2.27 8.51 -6.26
CA ARG A 122 0.82 8.55 -6.42
C ARG A 122 0.26 9.88 -6.93
N ILE A 123 1.01 10.98 -6.84
CA ILE A 123 0.67 12.28 -7.45
C ILE A 123 1.44 12.56 -8.75
N GLY A 124 2.20 11.60 -9.26
CA GLY A 124 2.99 11.72 -10.50
C GLY A 124 4.31 12.47 -10.36
N ASP A 125 4.73 12.86 -9.14
CA ASP A 125 6.05 13.47 -8.91
C ASP A 125 7.13 12.39 -8.77
N TYR A 126 7.42 11.74 -9.90
CA TYR A 126 8.39 10.64 -9.96
C TYR A 126 9.81 11.06 -9.58
N LYS A 127 10.19 12.33 -9.86
CA LYS A 127 11.52 12.84 -9.50
C LYS A 127 11.71 12.89 -7.99
N SER A 128 10.74 13.41 -7.26
CA SER A 128 10.77 13.45 -5.79
C SER A 128 10.62 12.05 -5.19
N SER A 129 9.82 11.19 -5.80
CA SER A 129 9.68 9.78 -5.41
C SER A 129 11.01 9.05 -5.49
N ASP A 130 11.67 9.04 -6.65
CA ASP A 130 12.96 8.36 -6.86
C ASP A 130 14.02 8.88 -5.91
N LYS A 131 14.07 10.21 -5.68
CA LYS A 131 15.01 10.82 -4.73
C LYS A 131 14.83 10.29 -3.31
N ASP A 132 13.60 10.22 -2.83
CA ASP A 132 13.28 9.73 -1.48
C ASP A 132 13.56 8.24 -1.34
N LEU A 133 13.16 7.43 -2.33
CA LEU A 133 13.36 5.98 -2.31
C LEU A 133 14.85 5.60 -2.39
N LEU A 134 15.63 6.25 -3.26
CA LEU A 134 17.07 6.06 -3.34
C LEU A 134 17.78 6.51 -2.04
N LYS A 135 17.34 7.60 -1.43
CA LYS A 135 17.88 8.01 -0.12
C LYS A 135 17.51 7.02 0.97
N SER A 136 16.29 6.47 0.97
CA SER A 136 15.91 5.39 1.87
C SER A 136 16.83 4.17 1.71
N LEU A 137 17.09 3.72 0.48
CA LEU A 137 18.02 2.63 0.19
C LEU A 137 19.47 2.94 0.54
N SER A 138 19.89 4.20 0.50
CA SER A 138 21.26 4.56 0.95
C SER A 138 21.46 4.35 2.45
N ILE A 139 20.38 4.34 3.23
CA ILE A 139 20.39 4.10 4.68
C ILE A 139 20.10 2.62 4.98
N LYS A 140 19.11 2.02 4.27
CA LYS A 140 18.70 0.62 4.39
C LYS A 140 18.82 -0.10 3.04
N PRO A 141 20.04 -0.47 2.60
CA PRO A 141 20.29 -0.96 1.22
C PRO A 141 19.53 -2.23 0.86
N ASN A 142 19.15 -3.01 1.85
CA ASN A 142 18.49 -4.31 1.68
C ASN A 142 17.02 -4.29 2.10
N SER A 143 16.35 -3.12 2.09
CA SER A 143 14.92 -3.05 2.37
C SER A 143 14.11 -3.65 1.22
N PRO A 144 13.51 -4.86 1.38
CA PRO A 144 12.88 -5.56 0.26
C PRO A 144 11.69 -4.79 -0.31
N TYR A 145 10.91 -4.13 0.56
CA TYR A 145 9.76 -3.36 0.11
C TYR A 145 10.13 -2.08 -0.65
N VAL A 146 11.24 -1.42 -0.27
CA VAL A 146 11.72 -0.23 -1.00
C VAL A 146 12.33 -0.64 -2.33
N LEU A 147 13.11 -1.72 -2.36
CA LEU A 147 13.65 -2.30 -3.61
C LEU A 147 12.53 -2.69 -4.57
N ASN A 148 11.52 -3.40 -4.06
CA ASN A 148 10.36 -3.79 -4.86
C ASN A 148 9.61 -2.57 -5.42
N TYR A 149 9.31 -1.60 -4.58
CA TYR A 149 8.54 -0.43 -4.97
C TYR A 149 9.26 0.43 -6.03
N LEU A 150 10.56 0.66 -5.84
CA LEU A 150 11.35 1.44 -6.79
C LEU A 150 11.56 0.68 -8.11
N GLY A 151 11.90 -0.62 -8.03
CA GLY A 151 12.10 -1.46 -9.19
C GLY A 151 10.84 -1.58 -10.04
N TYR A 152 9.70 -1.89 -9.41
CA TYR A 152 8.40 -1.93 -10.07
C TYR A 152 8.07 -0.59 -10.77
N GLY A 153 8.16 0.53 -10.04
CA GLY A 153 7.87 1.85 -10.60
C GLY A 153 8.81 2.26 -11.74
N TRP A 154 10.07 1.82 -11.72
CA TRP A 154 10.99 2.06 -12.85
C TRP A 154 10.64 1.24 -14.07
N LEU A 155 10.23 -0.03 -13.89
CA LEU A 155 9.79 -0.88 -15.01
C LEU A 155 8.53 -0.35 -15.67
N GLU A 156 7.52 0.05 -14.89
CA GLU A 156 6.28 0.67 -15.39
C GLU A 156 6.56 1.92 -16.26
N ARG A 157 7.61 2.65 -15.93
CA ARG A 157 8.01 3.86 -16.68
C ARG A 157 9.03 3.61 -17.81
N GLY A 158 9.45 2.37 -18.03
CA GLY A 158 10.51 2.03 -18.96
C GLY A 158 11.88 2.63 -18.60
N HIS A 159 12.09 2.91 -17.28
CA HIS A 159 13.28 3.59 -16.79
C HIS A 159 14.23 2.60 -16.12
N LYS A 160 15.55 2.67 -16.45
CA LYS A 160 16.61 1.86 -15.84
C LYS A 160 16.25 0.37 -15.70
N ILE A 161 15.75 -0.23 -16.74
CA ILE A 161 15.15 -1.58 -16.75
C ILE A 161 16.05 -2.62 -16.09
N GLN A 162 17.36 -2.64 -16.38
CA GLN A 162 18.29 -3.62 -15.79
C GLN A 162 18.47 -3.43 -14.27
N ASP A 163 18.58 -2.18 -13.83
CA ASP A 163 18.67 -1.87 -12.39
C ASP A 163 17.37 -2.27 -11.69
N ALA A 164 16.22 -2.00 -12.32
CA ALA A 164 14.91 -2.34 -11.81
C ALA A 164 14.73 -3.85 -11.60
N ILE A 165 15.08 -4.66 -12.62
CA ILE A 165 15.07 -6.13 -12.50
C ILE A 165 15.97 -6.60 -11.36
N SER A 166 17.20 -6.07 -11.28
CA SER A 166 18.13 -6.40 -10.19
C SER A 166 17.57 -6.06 -8.81
N MET A 167 16.82 -4.97 -8.68
CA MET A 167 16.14 -4.61 -7.43
C MET A 167 15.01 -5.57 -7.09
N LEU A 168 14.19 -5.97 -8.04
CA LEU A 168 13.12 -6.95 -7.85
C LEU A 168 13.69 -8.31 -7.44
N ASP A 169 14.75 -8.79 -8.09
CA ASP A 169 15.44 -10.03 -7.74
C ASP A 169 15.98 -9.99 -6.31
N LYS A 170 16.60 -8.88 -5.91
CA LYS A 170 17.09 -8.70 -4.53
C LYS A 170 15.94 -8.71 -3.52
N ALA A 171 14.82 -8.08 -3.83
CA ALA A 171 13.62 -8.09 -2.99
C ALA A 171 13.06 -9.51 -2.83
N TYR A 172 12.91 -10.24 -3.94
CA TYR A 172 12.42 -11.61 -3.97
C TYR A 172 13.33 -12.56 -3.19
N ASN A 173 14.65 -12.47 -3.35
CA ASN A 173 15.58 -13.32 -2.62
C ASN A 173 15.50 -13.18 -1.10
N GLN A 174 15.04 -12.04 -0.60
CA GLN A 174 14.81 -11.79 0.83
C GLN A 174 13.41 -12.21 1.29
N LYS A 175 12.41 -12.16 0.40
CA LYS A 175 10.99 -12.37 0.71
C LYS A 175 10.32 -13.28 -0.32
N LYS A 176 10.83 -14.50 -0.46
CA LYS A 176 10.42 -15.49 -1.48
C LYS A 176 8.95 -15.93 -1.42
N ASN A 177 8.27 -15.66 -0.30
CA ASN A 177 6.88 -16.03 -0.10
C ASN A 177 5.96 -14.79 0.08
N ASP A 178 6.48 -13.59 -0.15
CA ASP A 178 5.66 -12.37 -0.15
C ASP A 178 4.95 -12.26 -1.50
N PRO A 179 3.62 -12.39 -1.53
CA PRO A 179 2.88 -12.46 -2.79
C PRO A 179 2.95 -11.17 -3.61
N PHE A 180 3.05 -10.00 -2.96
CA PHE A 180 3.19 -8.73 -3.66
C PHE A 180 4.55 -8.57 -4.36
N ILE A 181 5.61 -9.10 -3.74
CA ILE A 181 6.95 -9.11 -4.37
C ILE A 181 6.98 -10.12 -5.51
N ILE A 182 6.36 -11.29 -5.34
CA ILE A 182 6.27 -12.32 -6.38
C ILE A 182 5.52 -11.77 -7.61
N ASP A 183 4.39 -11.10 -7.40
CA ASP A 183 3.62 -10.45 -8.46
C ASP A 183 4.47 -9.41 -9.20
N SER A 184 5.15 -8.52 -8.46
CA SER A 184 6.01 -7.49 -9.05
C SER A 184 7.15 -8.06 -9.90
N VAL A 185 7.75 -9.19 -9.49
CA VAL A 185 8.77 -9.90 -10.28
C VAL A 185 8.16 -10.46 -11.56
N GLY A 186 7.01 -11.13 -11.45
CA GLY A 186 6.30 -11.70 -12.60
C GLY A 186 5.89 -10.62 -13.60
N TRP A 187 5.36 -9.51 -13.12
CA TRP A 187 5.05 -8.35 -13.95
C TRP A 187 6.29 -7.73 -14.60
N GLY A 188 7.40 -7.66 -13.86
CA GLY A 188 8.69 -7.23 -14.40
C GLY A 188 9.13 -8.07 -15.60
N TYR A 189 9.03 -9.41 -15.52
CA TYR A 189 9.31 -10.31 -16.66
C TYR A 189 8.34 -10.08 -17.82
N TYR A 190 7.05 -9.84 -17.53
CA TYR A 190 6.07 -9.50 -18.57
C TYR A 190 6.46 -8.24 -19.35
N LEU A 191 6.83 -7.16 -18.65
CA LEU A 191 7.18 -5.88 -19.28
C LEU A 191 8.43 -5.94 -20.15
N ILE A 192 9.34 -6.89 -19.90
CA ILE A 192 10.50 -7.12 -20.76
C ILE A 192 10.26 -8.20 -21.83
N GLY A 193 9.05 -8.74 -21.94
CA GLY A 193 8.66 -9.72 -22.94
C GLY A 193 9.02 -11.18 -22.62
N ASP A 194 9.53 -11.47 -21.44
CA ASP A 194 9.81 -12.83 -20.98
C ASP A 194 8.55 -13.47 -20.34
N PHE A 195 7.60 -13.81 -21.20
CA PHE A 195 6.30 -14.32 -20.77
C PHE A 195 6.37 -15.69 -20.07
N VAL A 196 7.41 -16.47 -20.36
CA VAL A 196 7.61 -17.80 -19.72
C VAL A 196 7.96 -17.63 -18.24
N ASN A 197 8.94 -16.79 -17.94
CA ASN A 197 9.29 -16.49 -16.55
C ASN A 197 8.17 -15.69 -15.85
N ALA A 198 7.51 -14.78 -16.55
CA ALA A 198 6.35 -14.06 -16.03
C ALA A 198 5.25 -15.03 -15.55
N GLU A 199 4.92 -16.07 -16.34
CA GLU A 199 3.93 -17.08 -15.96
C GLU A 199 4.31 -17.82 -14.67
N ILE A 200 5.58 -18.22 -14.53
CA ILE A 200 6.05 -18.94 -13.35
C ILE A 200 5.79 -18.15 -12.06
N PHE A 201 6.15 -16.86 -12.06
CA PHE A 201 5.96 -16.01 -10.90
C PHE A 201 4.50 -15.61 -10.67
N LEU A 202 3.78 -15.19 -11.71
CA LEU A 202 2.39 -14.78 -11.57
C LEU A 202 1.46 -15.94 -11.23
N LYS A 203 1.75 -17.16 -11.69
CA LYS A 203 1.06 -18.37 -11.22
C LYS A 203 1.24 -18.58 -9.73
N LYS A 204 2.45 -18.41 -9.21
CA LYS A 204 2.70 -18.48 -7.75
C LYS A 204 2.00 -17.34 -7.00
N ALA A 205 1.95 -16.14 -7.55
CA ALA A 205 1.25 -15.01 -6.94
C ALA A 205 -0.26 -15.26 -6.84
N ILE A 206 -0.89 -15.75 -7.92
CA ILE A 206 -2.34 -16.05 -7.94
C ILE A 206 -2.71 -17.22 -7.01
N GLU A 207 -1.82 -18.21 -6.83
CA GLU A 207 -2.02 -19.28 -5.84
C GLU A 207 -2.04 -18.74 -4.40
N LEU A 208 -1.29 -17.66 -4.11
CA LEU A 208 -1.23 -17.02 -2.79
C LEU A 208 -2.31 -15.96 -2.59
N MET A 209 -2.73 -15.28 -3.66
CA MET A 209 -3.74 -14.22 -3.65
C MET A 209 -4.79 -14.43 -4.76
N PRO A 210 -5.62 -15.47 -4.67
CA PRO A 210 -6.54 -15.84 -5.75
C PRO A 210 -7.62 -14.79 -6.04
N ASN A 211 -7.94 -13.93 -5.07
CA ASN A 211 -9.00 -12.92 -5.19
C ASN A 211 -8.47 -11.51 -5.43
N ASP A 212 -7.13 -11.30 -5.44
CA ASP A 212 -6.56 -9.98 -5.67
C ASP A 212 -6.77 -9.55 -7.13
N PRO A 213 -7.43 -8.41 -7.40
CA PRO A 213 -7.77 -8.02 -8.76
C PRO A 213 -6.54 -7.65 -9.61
N ILE A 214 -5.46 -7.13 -9.00
CA ILE A 214 -4.24 -6.77 -9.72
C ILE A 214 -3.54 -8.02 -10.19
N VAL A 215 -3.39 -9.02 -9.31
CA VAL A 215 -2.75 -10.30 -9.66
C VAL A 215 -3.55 -11.06 -10.72
N ASN A 216 -4.88 -11.03 -10.65
CA ASN A 216 -5.75 -11.61 -11.67
C ASN A 216 -5.56 -10.91 -13.02
N ASP A 217 -5.47 -9.58 -13.04
CA ASP A 217 -5.24 -8.82 -14.27
C ASP A 217 -3.88 -9.15 -14.89
N HIS A 218 -2.81 -9.10 -14.11
CA HIS A 218 -1.46 -9.43 -14.55
C HIS A 218 -1.34 -10.87 -15.09
N TYR A 219 -1.94 -11.83 -14.38
CA TYR A 219 -1.88 -13.22 -14.83
C TYR A 219 -2.70 -13.46 -16.09
N GLY A 220 -3.84 -12.80 -16.23
CA GLY A 220 -4.64 -12.79 -17.45
C GLY A 220 -3.84 -12.26 -18.65
N ASP A 221 -3.09 -11.16 -18.47
CA ASP A 221 -2.27 -10.55 -19.53
C ASP A 221 -1.16 -11.49 -20.01
N VAL A 222 -0.47 -12.16 -19.09
CA VAL A 222 0.56 -13.15 -19.43
C VAL A 222 -0.04 -14.33 -20.18
N LEU A 223 -1.15 -14.88 -19.72
CA LEU A 223 -1.81 -16.00 -20.39
C LEU A 223 -2.25 -15.64 -21.81
N TRP A 224 -2.70 -14.41 -22.03
CA TRP A 224 -3.03 -13.91 -23.36
C TRP A 224 -1.82 -13.88 -24.29
N LYS A 225 -0.68 -13.33 -23.84
CA LYS A 225 0.58 -13.32 -24.61
C LYS A 225 1.11 -14.73 -24.89
N LEU A 226 0.82 -15.70 -24.03
CA LEU A 226 1.11 -17.14 -24.22
C LEU A 226 0.04 -17.87 -25.09
N ASN A 227 -0.86 -17.15 -25.75
CA ASN A 227 -1.94 -17.66 -26.59
C ASN A 227 -2.97 -18.56 -25.86
N ARG A 228 -3.07 -18.44 -24.54
CA ARG A 228 -4.05 -19.16 -23.69
C ARG A 228 -5.27 -18.27 -23.41
N LYS A 229 -5.93 -17.86 -24.51
CA LYS A 229 -6.96 -16.80 -24.51
C LYS A 229 -8.16 -17.08 -23.61
N ILE A 230 -8.68 -18.30 -23.58
CA ILE A 230 -9.82 -18.68 -22.73
C ILE A 230 -9.47 -18.53 -21.25
N GLN A 231 -8.27 -18.94 -20.85
CA GLN A 231 -7.81 -18.82 -19.48
C GLN A 231 -7.58 -17.34 -19.10
N ALA A 232 -7.01 -16.53 -20.00
CA ALA A 232 -6.86 -15.09 -19.79
C ALA A 232 -8.21 -14.42 -19.52
N GLN A 233 -9.25 -14.74 -20.33
CA GLN A 233 -10.59 -14.20 -20.15
C GLN A 233 -11.19 -14.58 -18.79
N TYR A 234 -10.92 -15.79 -18.27
CA TYR A 234 -11.38 -16.20 -16.94
C TYR A 234 -10.83 -15.28 -15.85
N TYR A 235 -9.52 -14.94 -15.89
CA TYR A 235 -8.90 -14.06 -14.89
C TYR A 235 -9.37 -12.60 -15.05
N TRP A 236 -9.51 -12.08 -16.25
CA TRP A 236 -10.09 -10.75 -16.46
C TRP A 236 -11.56 -10.66 -16.01
N GLN A 237 -12.34 -11.74 -16.16
CA GLN A 237 -13.69 -11.80 -15.63
C GLN A 237 -13.71 -11.75 -14.09
N SER A 238 -12.71 -12.35 -13.44
CA SER A 238 -12.54 -12.26 -11.97
C SER A 238 -12.31 -10.82 -11.52
N VAL A 239 -11.54 -10.03 -12.28
CA VAL A 239 -11.36 -8.58 -12.03
C VAL A 239 -12.68 -7.82 -12.08
N LEU A 240 -13.54 -8.10 -13.07
CA LEU A 240 -14.86 -7.45 -13.17
C LEU A 240 -15.78 -7.80 -11.98
N ASN A 241 -15.71 -9.03 -11.51
CA ASN A 241 -16.59 -9.54 -10.46
C ASN A 241 -16.12 -9.14 -9.05
N SER A 242 -14.85 -8.72 -8.89
CA SER A 242 -14.30 -8.34 -7.60
C SER A 242 -14.88 -7.01 -7.11
N GLU A 243 -15.33 -6.97 -5.85
CA GLU A 243 -15.75 -5.73 -5.17
C GLU A 243 -14.55 -4.81 -4.88
N GLU A 244 -13.36 -5.37 -4.75
CA GLU A 244 -12.11 -4.64 -4.48
C GLU A 244 -11.54 -3.95 -5.72
N SER A 245 -12.03 -4.28 -6.92
CA SER A 245 -11.57 -3.66 -8.17
C SER A 245 -12.01 -2.20 -8.28
N GLU A 246 -11.04 -1.32 -8.51
CA GLU A 246 -11.31 0.07 -8.84
C GLU A 246 -12.06 0.20 -10.20
N ILE A 247 -12.83 1.26 -10.37
CA ILE A 247 -13.66 1.48 -11.57
C ILE A 247 -12.83 1.42 -12.87
N ASP A 248 -11.63 1.99 -12.85
CA ASP A 248 -10.77 2.00 -14.04
C ASP A 248 -10.18 0.61 -14.35
N MET A 249 -9.90 -0.20 -13.33
CA MET A 249 -9.52 -1.61 -13.53
C MET A 249 -10.66 -2.40 -14.19
N LYS A 250 -11.89 -2.23 -13.72
CA LYS A 250 -13.07 -2.88 -14.34
C LYS A 250 -13.26 -2.47 -15.79
N LYS A 251 -13.09 -1.18 -16.11
CA LYS A 251 -13.14 -0.70 -17.51
C LYS A 251 -12.06 -1.36 -18.37
N ASN A 252 -10.82 -1.44 -17.88
CA ASN A 252 -9.73 -2.06 -18.60
C ASN A 252 -9.95 -3.56 -18.82
N ALA A 253 -10.37 -4.28 -17.78
CA ALA A 253 -10.71 -5.70 -17.88
C ALA A 253 -11.86 -5.94 -18.88
N SER A 254 -12.89 -5.08 -18.89
CA SER A 254 -13.97 -5.14 -19.87
C SER A 254 -13.46 -4.93 -21.31
N LYS A 255 -12.55 -3.97 -21.53
CA LYS A 255 -11.92 -3.75 -22.84
C LYS A 255 -11.12 -4.99 -23.29
N LYS A 256 -10.30 -5.55 -22.38
CA LYS A 256 -9.51 -6.76 -22.66
C LYS A 256 -10.38 -7.97 -23.01
N LEU A 257 -11.53 -8.16 -22.35
CA LEU A 257 -12.48 -9.22 -22.65
C LEU A 257 -13.11 -9.10 -24.05
N LEU A 258 -13.36 -7.87 -24.50
CA LEU A 258 -13.97 -7.60 -25.81
C LEU A 258 -12.98 -7.67 -26.97
N GLN A 259 -11.76 -7.17 -26.78
CA GLN A 259 -10.81 -6.88 -27.87
C GLN A 259 -9.49 -7.64 -27.71
N GLY A 260 -9.24 -8.24 -26.54
CA GLY A 260 -7.92 -8.77 -26.19
C GLY A 260 -6.94 -7.66 -25.78
N LEU A 261 -5.67 -8.03 -25.69
CA LEU A 261 -4.58 -7.06 -25.58
C LEU A 261 -4.19 -6.57 -26.97
N ASP A 262 -3.87 -5.29 -27.08
CA ASP A 262 -3.34 -4.71 -28.31
C ASP A 262 -2.06 -5.48 -28.71
N GLU A 263 -1.93 -5.82 -30.00
CA GLU A 263 -0.74 -6.51 -30.54
C GLU A 263 0.41 -5.51 -30.78
N SER A 264 0.79 -4.76 -29.74
CA SER A 264 1.92 -3.83 -29.86
C SER A 264 3.19 -4.44 -29.27
#